data_abef227dc87033da58fd91bad31b9a0c
#
_entry.id   abef227dc87033da58fd91bad31b9a0c
#
_cell.length_a   1.000
_cell.length_b   1.000
_cell.length_c   1.000
_cell.angle_alpha   90.00
_cell.angle_beta   90.00
_cell.angle_gamma   90.00
#
_symmetry.space_group_name_H-M   'P 1'
#
loop_
_entity.id
_entity.type
_entity.pdbx_description
1 polymer ?
#
loop_
_entity_poly.entity_id
_entity_poly.type
_entity_poly.pdbx_seq_one_letter_code
_entity_poly.pdbx_strand_id
1 'polypeptide(L)'
;MKVFGALAAIFGVILLFNFMPNLTNSTHDLQTDAATQAFPAVTTGAGETAADVVLTTDPYQDRTTSITGITSDNVLDVDPLVAATYTTATNTLHVTGLVASQSRTLTIAYETDALSDFTMMGTIVGWTPVLIVIAVLAVIGGTIMALIPRRA
;
A
#
# COMPACT_ATOMS: atom_id res chain seq x y z
N MET A 1 -36.61 20.57 -19.16
CA MET A 1 -35.81 19.33 -19.32
C MET A 1 -34.30 19.56 -19.45
N LYS A 2 -33.80 20.54 -20.25
CA LYS A 2 -32.35 20.76 -20.49
C LYS A 2 -31.57 21.15 -19.22
N VAL A 3 -32.16 21.92 -18.30
CA VAL A 3 -31.53 22.36 -17.05
C VAL A 3 -31.32 21.18 -16.08
N PHE A 4 -32.25 20.24 -16.02
CA PHE A 4 -32.14 19.05 -15.17
C PHE A 4 -30.99 18.12 -15.61
N GLY A 5 -30.73 17.98 -16.91
CA GLY A 5 -29.61 17.19 -17.41
C GLY A 5 -28.24 17.81 -17.04
N ALA A 6 -28.11 19.13 -17.18
CA ALA A 6 -26.90 19.84 -16.79
C ALA A 6 -26.65 19.77 -15.28
N LEU A 7 -27.70 19.89 -14.46
CA LEU A 7 -27.61 19.76 -13.00
C LEU A 7 -27.19 18.36 -12.59
N ALA A 8 -27.76 17.32 -13.19
CA ALA A 8 -27.42 15.94 -12.95
C ALA A 8 -25.94 15.62 -13.34
N ALA A 9 -25.46 16.20 -14.44
CA ALA A 9 -24.07 16.06 -14.86
C ALA A 9 -23.09 16.71 -13.85
N ILE A 10 -23.39 17.94 -13.39
CA ILE A 10 -22.59 18.63 -12.38
C ILE A 10 -22.58 17.85 -11.06
N PHE A 11 -23.74 17.36 -10.63
CA PHE A 11 -23.85 16.56 -9.42
C PHE A 11 -23.07 15.25 -9.53
N GLY A 12 -23.08 14.59 -10.68
CA GLY A 12 -22.28 13.39 -10.98
C GLY A 12 -20.77 13.65 -10.86
N VAL A 13 -20.29 14.78 -11.37
CA VAL A 13 -18.88 15.19 -11.26
C VAL A 13 -18.49 15.45 -9.80
N ILE A 14 -19.34 16.16 -9.04
CA ILE A 14 -19.09 16.42 -7.61
C ILE A 14 -19.03 15.10 -6.82
N LEU A 15 -19.98 14.20 -7.05
CA LEU A 15 -19.96 12.87 -6.44
C LEU A 15 -18.67 12.11 -6.77
N LEU A 16 -18.27 12.11 -8.04
CA LEU A 16 -17.04 11.45 -8.46
C LEU A 16 -15.82 11.94 -7.67
N PHE A 17 -15.63 13.27 -7.58
CA PHE A 17 -14.49 13.83 -6.84
C PHE A 17 -14.52 13.50 -5.34
N ASN A 18 -15.71 13.36 -4.75
CA ASN A 18 -15.84 12.94 -3.36
C ASN A 18 -15.56 11.44 -3.13
N PHE A 19 -15.84 10.60 -4.12
CA PHE A 19 -15.59 9.15 -4.02
C PHE A 19 -14.18 8.73 -4.45
N MET A 20 -13.46 9.55 -5.23
CA MET A 20 -12.12 9.23 -5.74
C MET A 20 -11.12 8.83 -4.63
N PRO A 21 -11.00 9.56 -3.50
CA PRO A 21 -10.08 9.16 -2.45
C PRO A 21 -10.40 7.78 -1.87
N ASN A 22 -11.69 7.49 -1.66
CA ASN A 22 -12.12 6.19 -1.13
C ASN A 22 -11.86 5.05 -2.12
N LEU A 23 -12.06 5.27 -3.42
CA LEU A 23 -11.73 4.29 -4.46
C LEU A 23 -10.23 4.03 -4.55
N THR A 24 -9.41 5.08 -4.45
CA THR A 24 -7.95 4.96 -4.47
C THR A 24 -7.44 4.17 -3.24
N ASN A 25 -7.97 4.48 -2.05
CA ASN A 25 -7.63 3.74 -0.84
C ASN A 25 -8.06 2.27 -0.92
N SER A 26 -9.29 2.00 -1.37
CA SER A 26 -9.78 0.62 -1.53
C SER A 26 -8.95 -0.19 -2.53
N THR A 27 -8.46 0.42 -3.61
CA THR A 27 -7.58 -0.27 -4.57
C THR A 27 -6.19 -0.51 -3.98
N HIS A 28 -5.67 0.41 -3.18
CA HIS A 28 -4.43 0.23 -2.44
C HIS A 28 -4.55 -0.95 -1.46
N ASP A 29 -5.62 -0.99 -0.65
CA ASP A 29 -5.87 -2.07 0.31
C ASP A 29 -6.03 -3.45 -0.35
N LEU A 30 -6.49 -3.50 -1.60
CA LEU A 30 -6.55 -4.74 -2.38
C LEU A 30 -5.19 -5.15 -2.97
N GLN A 31 -4.27 -4.22 -3.15
CA GLN A 31 -2.94 -4.47 -3.70
C GLN A 31 -1.89 -4.75 -2.63
N THR A 32 -2.12 -4.30 -1.41
CA THR A 32 -1.18 -4.42 -0.30
C THR A 32 -1.75 -5.29 0.82
N ASP A 33 -0.90 -6.09 1.42
CA ASP A 33 -1.20 -6.86 2.63
C ASP A 33 -0.25 -6.39 3.73
N ALA A 34 -0.81 -5.82 4.80
CA ALA A 34 -0.07 -5.29 5.93
C ALA A 34 0.03 -6.34 7.04
N ALA A 35 1.23 -6.58 7.53
CA ALA A 35 1.49 -7.52 8.59
C ALA A 35 2.43 -6.96 9.64
N THR A 36 2.37 -7.53 10.83
CA THR A 36 3.28 -7.22 11.94
C THR A 36 3.81 -8.52 12.52
N GLN A 37 5.12 -8.63 12.64
CA GLN A 37 5.78 -9.80 13.18
C GLN A 37 6.70 -9.41 14.35
N ALA A 38 6.59 -10.15 15.45
CA ALA A 38 7.47 -10.01 16.59
C ALA A 38 8.55 -11.09 16.57
N PHE A 39 9.78 -10.69 16.79
CA PHE A 39 10.96 -11.53 16.90
C PHE A 39 11.47 -11.48 18.34
N PRO A 40 11.06 -12.40 19.22
CA PRO A 40 11.53 -12.45 20.59
C PRO A 40 12.97 -12.92 20.67
N ALA A 41 13.70 -12.45 21.67
CA ALA A 41 15.07 -12.89 21.99
C ALA A 41 16.10 -12.67 20.86
N VAL A 42 15.96 -11.59 20.09
CA VAL A 42 17.03 -11.14 19.20
C VAL A 42 18.19 -10.65 20.03
N THR A 43 19.35 -11.32 19.91
CA THR A 43 20.54 -11.02 20.71
C THR A 43 21.66 -10.49 19.81
N THR A 44 22.33 -9.45 20.30
CA THR A 44 23.56 -8.95 19.68
C THR A 44 24.77 -9.43 20.49
N GLY A 45 25.84 -9.83 19.83
CA GLY A 45 27.09 -10.21 20.44
C GLY A 45 27.90 -9.03 20.99
N ALA A 46 29.07 -9.32 21.56
CA ALA A 46 29.98 -8.29 22.05
C ALA A 46 30.53 -7.47 20.87
N GLY A 47 30.22 -6.18 20.84
CA GLY A 47 30.61 -5.25 19.77
C GLY A 47 29.72 -5.29 18.54
N GLU A 48 28.71 -6.16 18.50
CA GLU A 48 27.74 -6.20 17.41
C GLU A 48 26.61 -5.20 17.64
N THR A 49 26.35 -4.38 16.64
CA THR A 49 25.29 -3.35 16.66
C THR A 49 24.22 -3.59 15.59
N ALA A 50 24.19 -4.79 15.03
CA ALA A 50 23.24 -5.20 14.01
C ALA A 50 22.74 -6.62 14.26
N ALA A 51 21.57 -6.94 13.73
CA ALA A 51 20.99 -8.28 13.73
C ALA A 51 20.19 -8.53 12.45
N ASP A 52 20.20 -9.79 12.03
CA ASP A 52 19.40 -10.24 10.90
C ASP A 52 18.15 -10.98 11.41
N VAL A 53 16.99 -10.62 10.89
CA VAL A 53 15.74 -11.30 11.16
C VAL A 53 15.08 -11.71 9.84
N VAL A 54 14.52 -12.92 9.81
CA VAL A 54 13.85 -13.45 8.63
C VAL A 54 12.34 -13.32 8.80
N LEU A 55 11.68 -12.59 7.89
CA LEU A 55 10.23 -12.45 7.88
C LEU A 55 9.59 -13.76 7.43
N THR A 56 8.82 -14.40 8.33
CA THR A 56 8.29 -15.76 8.12
C THR A 56 6.80 -15.78 7.81
N THR A 57 6.11 -14.67 7.89
CA THR A 57 4.66 -14.58 7.74
C THR A 57 4.21 -14.50 6.28
N ASP A 58 5.12 -14.21 5.35
CA ASP A 58 4.80 -14.26 3.93
C ASP A 58 5.00 -15.68 3.40
N PRO A 59 3.92 -16.39 2.98
CA PRO A 59 4.05 -17.71 2.36
C PRO A 59 4.66 -17.64 0.95
N TYR A 60 4.75 -16.45 0.37
CA TYR A 60 5.30 -16.19 -0.96
C TYR A 60 6.58 -15.38 -0.82
N GLN A 61 7.73 -16.06 -0.77
CA GLN A 61 9.05 -15.45 -0.56
C GLN A 61 9.48 -14.47 -1.65
N ASP A 62 8.76 -14.44 -2.78
CA ASP A 62 9.07 -13.60 -3.94
C ASP A 62 8.36 -12.24 -3.93
N ARG A 63 7.52 -11.96 -2.92
CA ARG A 63 6.78 -10.71 -2.87
C ARG A 63 7.67 -9.54 -2.48
N THR A 64 7.46 -8.42 -3.15
CA THR A 64 8.09 -7.16 -2.76
C THR A 64 7.55 -6.73 -1.39
N THR A 65 8.46 -6.51 -0.45
CA THR A 65 8.12 -6.11 0.92
C THR A 65 8.62 -4.70 1.16
N SER A 66 7.75 -3.86 1.70
CA SER A 66 8.06 -2.53 2.19
C SER A 66 7.99 -2.50 3.71
N ILE A 67 9.09 -2.18 4.37
CA ILE A 67 9.13 -2.05 5.83
C ILE A 67 8.52 -0.71 6.22
N THR A 68 7.44 -0.75 6.99
CA THR A 68 6.69 0.43 7.43
C THR A 68 7.02 0.86 8.84
N GLY A 69 7.55 -0.05 9.66
CA GLY A 69 7.98 0.28 11.02
C GLY A 69 8.81 -0.81 11.67
N ILE A 70 9.75 -0.40 12.51
CA ILE A 70 10.53 -1.29 13.37
C ILE A 70 10.55 -0.69 14.75
N THR A 71 10.21 -1.47 15.77
CA THR A 71 10.30 -1.07 17.17
C THR A 71 11.05 -2.11 17.98
N SER A 72 11.80 -1.65 18.99
CA SER A 72 12.50 -2.48 19.96
C SER A 72 11.92 -2.24 21.35
N ASP A 73 11.83 -3.29 22.16
CA ASP A 73 11.49 -3.15 23.58
C ASP A 73 12.68 -2.67 24.43
N ASN A 74 13.88 -2.63 23.85
CA ASN A 74 15.08 -2.10 24.51
C ASN A 74 15.17 -0.58 24.27
N VAL A 75 14.92 0.20 25.32
CA VAL A 75 14.94 1.68 25.28
C VAL A 75 16.32 2.29 24.96
N LEU A 76 17.38 1.50 24.97
CA LEU A 76 18.73 1.94 24.64
C LEU A 76 19.02 1.84 23.13
N ASP A 77 18.19 1.12 22.37
CA ASP A 77 18.36 1.04 20.93
C ASP A 77 18.01 2.38 20.29
N VAL A 78 18.82 2.83 19.36
CA VAL A 78 18.51 4.00 18.53
C VAL A 78 17.46 3.58 17.53
N ASP A 79 16.58 4.47 17.09
CA ASP A 79 15.50 4.19 16.14
C ASP A 79 16.01 3.31 14.98
N PRO A 80 15.66 2.02 14.94
CA PRO A 80 16.23 1.08 13.98
C PRO A 80 15.67 1.22 12.59
N LEU A 81 14.58 1.98 12.41
CA LEU A 81 13.93 2.17 11.11
C LEU A 81 14.87 2.84 10.08
N VAL A 82 15.69 3.77 10.54
CA VAL A 82 16.57 4.57 9.66
C VAL A 82 17.69 3.73 9.04
N ALA A 83 18.02 2.60 9.62
CA ALA A 83 19.21 1.82 9.28
C ALA A 83 18.89 0.36 8.91
N ALA A 84 17.65 0.05 8.55
CA ALA A 84 17.24 -1.29 8.15
C ALA A 84 17.36 -1.49 6.64
N THR A 85 17.91 -2.63 6.24
CA THR A 85 17.99 -3.05 4.82
C THR A 85 17.29 -4.38 4.65
N TYR A 86 16.31 -4.44 3.76
CA TYR A 86 15.57 -5.66 3.44
C TYR A 86 16.10 -6.32 2.17
N THR A 87 16.34 -7.63 2.26
CA THR A 87 16.77 -8.47 1.13
C THR A 87 15.66 -9.42 0.74
N THR A 88 15.00 -9.13 -0.38
CA THR A 88 13.83 -9.88 -0.88
C THR A 88 14.16 -11.34 -1.16
N ALA A 89 15.34 -11.62 -1.73
CA ALA A 89 15.73 -13.00 -2.12
C ALA A 89 15.80 -13.99 -0.95
N THR A 90 16.06 -13.51 0.26
CA THR A 90 16.18 -14.33 1.48
C THR A 90 15.13 -13.99 2.52
N ASN A 91 14.25 -13.05 2.20
CA ASN A 91 13.25 -12.50 3.14
C ASN A 91 13.86 -11.97 4.45
N THR A 92 15.10 -11.50 4.38
CA THR A 92 15.90 -11.12 5.54
C THR A 92 15.95 -9.60 5.68
N LEU A 93 15.66 -9.14 6.89
CA LEU A 93 15.82 -7.76 7.30
C LEU A 93 17.08 -7.62 8.15
N HIS A 94 18.04 -6.83 7.65
CA HIS A 94 19.23 -6.43 8.39
C HIS A 94 18.95 -5.16 9.18
N VAL A 95 18.85 -5.26 10.50
CA VAL A 95 18.55 -4.14 11.40
C VAL A 95 19.84 -3.68 12.06
N THR A 96 20.15 -2.40 11.98
CA THR A 96 21.32 -1.78 12.60
C THR A 96 20.91 -0.76 13.67
N GLY A 97 21.89 -0.19 14.39
CA GLY A 97 21.62 0.78 15.46
C GLY A 97 21.23 0.14 16.80
N LEU A 98 21.46 -1.17 16.93
CA LEU A 98 21.16 -1.93 18.14
C LEU A 98 22.34 -1.81 19.15
N VAL A 99 22.03 -1.86 20.44
CA VAL A 99 23.06 -1.89 21.49
C VAL A 99 23.66 -3.29 21.59
N ALA A 100 24.99 -3.36 21.64
CA ALA A 100 25.72 -4.62 21.74
C ALA A 100 25.44 -5.37 23.05
N SER A 101 25.58 -6.69 23.02
CA SER A 101 25.48 -7.56 24.21
C SER A 101 24.11 -7.47 24.92
N GLN A 102 23.05 -7.21 24.18
CA GLN A 102 21.68 -7.10 24.71
C GLN A 102 20.73 -8.07 23.98
N SER A 103 19.72 -8.55 24.72
CA SER A 103 18.60 -9.30 24.16
C SER A 103 17.37 -8.40 24.12
N ARG A 104 16.57 -8.51 23.06
CA ARG A 104 15.38 -7.67 22.85
C ARG A 104 14.33 -8.38 22.02
N THR A 105 13.11 -7.83 22.04
CA THR A 105 12.07 -8.16 21.08
C THR A 105 12.02 -7.08 20.01
N LEU A 106 12.22 -7.45 18.75
CA LEU A 106 12.00 -6.57 17.62
C LEU A 106 10.58 -6.81 17.09
N THR A 107 9.80 -5.74 16.93
CA THR A 107 8.51 -5.79 16.27
C THR A 107 8.59 -5.06 14.95
N ILE A 108 8.34 -5.78 13.85
CA ILE A 108 8.48 -5.28 12.49
C ILE A 108 7.10 -5.21 11.85
N ALA A 109 6.72 -4.03 11.42
CA ALA A 109 5.55 -3.79 10.58
C ALA A 109 5.99 -3.66 9.12
N TYR A 110 5.29 -4.34 8.23
CA TYR A 110 5.62 -4.34 6.80
C TYR A 110 4.38 -4.53 5.94
N GLU A 111 4.48 -4.13 4.69
CA GLU A 111 3.47 -4.31 3.66
C GLU A 111 4.05 -5.14 2.52
N THR A 112 3.31 -6.13 2.06
CA THR A 112 3.65 -6.94 0.90
C THR A 112 2.71 -6.63 -0.26
N ASP A 113 3.19 -6.78 -1.49
CA ASP A 113 2.34 -6.71 -2.67
C ASP A 113 1.48 -7.97 -2.74
N ALA A 114 0.25 -7.88 -2.29
CA ALA A 114 -0.70 -8.99 -2.24
C ALA A 114 -1.02 -9.59 -3.63
N LEU A 115 -0.80 -8.82 -4.70
CA LEU A 115 -1.09 -9.22 -6.07
C LEU A 115 0.16 -9.47 -6.91
N SER A 116 1.36 -9.56 -6.31
CA SER A 116 2.63 -9.78 -7.03
C SER A 116 2.58 -11.04 -7.91
N ASP A 117 1.94 -12.10 -7.43
CA ASP A 117 1.78 -13.36 -8.16
C ASP A 117 0.69 -13.30 -9.25
N PHE A 118 -0.13 -12.27 -9.22
CA PHE A 118 -1.25 -12.03 -10.13
C PHE A 118 -1.09 -10.71 -10.88
N THR A 119 0.03 -10.54 -11.59
CA THR A 119 0.39 -9.29 -12.27
C THR A 119 -0.72 -8.71 -13.14
N MET A 120 -1.50 -9.58 -13.81
CA MET A 120 -2.65 -9.16 -14.61
C MET A 120 -3.78 -8.59 -13.74
N MET A 121 -4.02 -9.19 -12.58
CA MET A 121 -5.04 -8.75 -11.64
C MET A 121 -4.63 -7.43 -10.96
N GLY A 122 -3.38 -7.31 -10.54
CA GLY A 122 -2.81 -6.06 -10.00
C GLY A 122 -2.95 -4.90 -10.98
N THR A 123 -2.67 -5.14 -12.26
CA THR A 123 -2.87 -4.14 -13.31
C THR A 123 -4.34 -3.73 -13.43
N ILE A 124 -5.28 -4.68 -13.48
CA ILE A 124 -6.72 -4.40 -13.59
C ILE A 124 -7.21 -3.61 -12.37
N VAL A 125 -6.83 -4.03 -11.16
CA VAL A 125 -7.21 -3.35 -9.90
C VAL A 125 -6.64 -1.94 -9.88
N GLY A 126 -5.38 -1.75 -10.26
CA GLY A 126 -4.74 -0.43 -10.33
C GLY A 126 -5.39 0.52 -11.34
N TRP A 127 -5.97 0.00 -12.43
CA TRP A 127 -6.69 0.79 -13.43
C TRP A 127 -8.16 1.05 -13.07
N THR A 128 -8.72 0.36 -12.08
CA THR A 128 -10.13 0.48 -11.70
C THR A 128 -10.58 1.92 -11.45
N PRO A 129 -9.87 2.77 -10.71
CA PRO A 129 -10.27 4.17 -10.52
C PRO A 129 -10.34 4.94 -11.84
N VAL A 130 -9.38 4.72 -12.73
CA VAL A 130 -9.31 5.38 -14.05
C VAL A 130 -10.48 4.95 -14.93
N LEU A 131 -10.79 3.65 -14.96
CA LEU A 131 -11.92 3.11 -15.74
C LEU A 131 -13.26 3.67 -15.24
N ILE A 132 -13.45 3.82 -13.95
CA ILE A 132 -14.65 4.43 -13.35
C ILE A 132 -14.76 5.90 -13.80
N VAL A 133 -13.68 6.67 -13.77
CA VAL A 133 -13.68 8.06 -14.25
C VAL A 133 -14.07 8.13 -15.72
N ILE A 134 -13.50 7.30 -16.56
CA ILE A 134 -13.80 7.25 -17.99
C ILE A 134 -15.28 6.89 -18.22
N ALA A 135 -15.82 5.90 -17.51
CA ALA A 135 -17.22 5.50 -17.62
C ALA A 135 -18.17 6.64 -17.24
N VAL A 136 -17.89 7.36 -16.16
CA VAL A 136 -18.70 8.52 -15.72
C VAL A 136 -18.61 9.66 -16.74
N LEU A 137 -17.42 9.97 -17.25
CA LEU A 137 -17.25 10.99 -18.30
C LEU A 137 -17.99 10.63 -19.58
N ALA A 138 -18.01 9.35 -19.97
CA ALA A 138 -18.78 8.88 -21.12
C ALA A 138 -20.29 9.07 -20.94
N VAL A 139 -20.81 8.77 -19.73
CA VAL A 139 -22.23 9.00 -19.40
C VAL A 139 -22.57 10.49 -19.45
N ILE A 140 -21.73 11.35 -18.87
CA ILE A 140 -21.91 12.80 -18.87
C ILE A 140 -21.87 13.34 -20.31
N GLY A 141 -20.87 12.94 -21.10
CA GLY A 141 -20.72 13.33 -22.50
C GLY A 141 -21.90 12.90 -23.37
N GLY A 142 -22.35 11.66 -23.19
CA GLY A 142 -23.55 11.14 -23.85
C GLY A 142 -24.80 11.93 -23.50
N THR A 143 -24.98 12.30 -22.24
CA THR A 143 -26.10 13.10 -21.77
C THR A 143 -26.08 14.52 -22.39
N ILE A 144 -24.90 15.14 -22.44
CA ILE A 144 -24.73 16.47 -23.05
C ILE A 144 -25.04 16.40 -24.54
N MET A 145 -24.54 15.39 -25.29
CA MET A 145 -24.80 15.21 -26.69
C MET A 145 -26.29 15.00 -26.99
N ALA A 146 -27.01 14.26 -26.15
CA ALA A 146 -28.45 14.06 -26.27
C ALA A 146 -29.26 15.36 -26.04
N LEU A 147 -28.71 16.35 -25.37
CA LEU A 147 -29.33 17.64 -25.09
C LEU A 147 -29.11 18.69 -26.21
N ILE A 148 -28.14 18.45 -27.11
CA ILE A 148 -27.89 19.34 -28.26
C ILE A 148 -28.98 19.07 -29.32
N PRO A 149 -29.77 20.12 -29.68
CA PRO A 149 -30.78 19.95 -30.72
C PRO A 149 -30.10 19.65 -32.05
N ARG A 150 -30.43 18.52 -32.64
CA ARG A 150 -30.08 18.24 -34.06
C ARG A 150 -30.76 19.29 -34.89
N ARG A 151 -30.01 20.21 -35.51
CA ARG A 151 -30.53 21.07 -36.56
C ARG A 151 -30.79 20.16 -37.76
N ALA A 152 -32.07 20.02 -38.09
CA ALA A 152 -32.49 19.42 -39.35
C ALA A 152 -32.23 20.39 -40.49
#